data_4fea54d7af96f7905a689917797b5284
#
_entry.id   4fea54d7af96f7905a689917797b5284
#
_cell.length_a   1.000
_cell.length_b   1.000
_cell.length_c   1.000
_cell.angle_alpha   90.00
_cell.angle_beta   90.00
_cell.angle_gamma   90.00
#
_symmetry.space_group_name_H-M   'P 1'
#
loop_
_entity.id
_entity.type
_entity.pdbx_description
1 polymer ?
#
loop_
_entity_poly.entity_id
_entity_poly.type
_entity_poly.pdbx_seq_one_letter_code
_entity_poly.pdbx_strand_id
1 'polypeptide(L)' 'MEKENHLKKQKTIITIIIVILLSVLILGISYAFFTAVIHSNSEN' A
#
# COMPACT_ATOMS: atom_id res chain seq x y z
N MET A 1 -5.78 32.49 4.32
CA MET A 1 -5.27 31.86 3.10
C MET A 1 -4.13 30.90 3.36
N GLU A 2 -3.16 31.33 4.12
CA GLU A 2 -2.03 30.47 4.45
C GLU A 2 -2.50 29.23 5.20
N LYS A 3 -3.47 29.40 6.08
CA LYS A 3 -3.96 28.26 6.83
C LYS A 3 -4.62 27.23 5.93
N GLU A 4 -5.35 27.72 4.95
CA GLU A 4 -6.01 26.82 4.01
C GLU A 4 -5.01 26.03 3.18
N ASN A 5 -3.95 26.72 2.75
CA ASN A 5 -2.91 26.08 1.97
C ASN A 5 -2.20 25.01 2.80
N HIS A 6 -1.97 25.32 4.06
CA HIS A 6 -1.30 24.39 4.96
C HIS A 6 -2.13 23.12 5.14
N LEU A 7 -3.43 23.30 5.34
CA LEU A 7 -4.33 22.16 5.53
C LEU A 7 -4.41 21.31 4.28
N LYS A 8 -4.46 21.95 3.13
CA LYS A 8 -4.53 21.24 1.87
C LYS A 8 -3.27 20.42 1.65
N LYS A 9 -2.13 21.00 1.95
CA LYS A 9 -0.87 20.30 1.80
C LYS A 9 -0.81 19.09 2.72
N GLN A 10 -1.24 19.25 3.95
CA GLN A 10 -1.24 18.16 4.90
C GLN A 10 -2.17 17.03 4.44
N LYS A 11 -3.32 17.39 3.94
CA LYS A 11 -4.27 16.39 3.46
C LYS A 11 -3.68 15.62 2.29
N THR A 12 -3.03 16.33 1.39
CA THR A 12 -2.43 15.68 0.23
C THR A 12 -1.34 14.71 0.66
N ILE A 13 -0.52 15.11 1.59
CA ILE A 13 0.56 14.25 2.08
C ILE A 13 -0.03 13.00 2.73
N ILE A 14 -1.05 13.18 3.55
CA ILE A 14 -1.67 12.05 4.23
C ILE A 14 -2.26 11.09 3.20
N THR A 15 -2.93 11.63 2.18
CA THR A 15 -3.51 10.80 1.14
C THR A 15 -2.45 10.00 0.41
N ILE A 16 -1.34 10.63 0.10
CA ILE A 16 -0.26 9.95 -0.59
C ILE A 16 0.28 8.81 0.27
N ILE A 17 0.45 9.07 1.55
CA ILE A 17 0.97 8.04 2.45
C ILE A 17 0.01 6.86 2.52
N ILE A 18 -1.28 7.15 2.60
CA ILE A 18 -2.28 6.08 2.66
C ILE A 18 -2.25 5.25 1.38
N VAL A 19 -2.15 5.90 0.24
CA VAL A 19 -2.11 5.19 -1.04
C VAL A 19 -0.88 4.29 -1.11
N ILE A 20 0.25 4.80 -0.66
CA ILE A 20 1.49 4.01 -0.68
C ILE A 20 1.34 2.81 0.25
N LEU A 21 0.79 3.02 1.44
CA LEU A 21 0.62 1.94 2.40
C LEU A 21 -0.30 0.86 1.84
N LEU A 22 -1.38 1.28 1.22
CA LEU A 22 -2.33 0.33 0.63
C LEU A 22 -1.66 -0.45 -0.49
N SER A 23 -0.88 0.23 -1.31
CA SER A 23 -0.19 -0.44 -2.41
C SER A 23 0.77 -1.50 -1.89
N VAL A 24 1.53 -1.16 -0.86
CA VAL A 24 2.47 -2.11 -0.28
C VAL A 24 1.73 -3.30 0.30
N LEU A 25 0.59 -3.04 0.94
CA LEU A 25 -0.21 -4.11 1.52
C LEU A 25 -0.69 -5.07 0.43
N ILE A 26 -1.23 -4.51 -0.64
CA ILE A 26 -1.74 -5.34 -1.74
C ILE A 26 -0.61 -6.16 -2.34
N LEU A 27 0.53 -5.53 -2.57
CA LEU A 27 1.67 -6.24 -3.13
C LEU A 27 2.15 -7.35 -2.21
N GLY A 28 2.16 -7.06 -0.90
CA GLY A 28 2.60 -8.06 0.07
C GLY A 28 1.68 -9.26 0.09
N ILE A 29 0.38 -9.02 0.12
CA ILE A 29 -0.58 -10.11 0.15
C ILE A 29 -0.51 -10.91 -1.14
N SER A 30 -0.40 -10.23 -2.27
CA SER A 30 -0.30 -10.92 -3.56
C SER A 30 0.94 -11.79 -3.62
N TYR A 31 2.06 -11.26 -3.15
CA TYR A 31 3.30 -12.02 -3.15
C TYR A 31 3.18 -13.25 -2.24
N ALA A 32 2.62 -13.05 -1.07
CA ALA A 32 2.48 -14.16 -0.12
C ALA A 32 1.58 -15.24 -0.69
N PHE A 33 0.49 -14.84 -1.33
CA PHE A 33 -0.43 -15.79 -1.93
C PHE A 33 0.25 -16.56 -3.04
N PHE A 34 0.98 -15.86 -3.88
CA PHE A 34 1.67 -16.49 -5.00
C PHE A 34 2.69 -17.50 -4.49
N THR A 35 3.45 -17.09 -3.50
CA THR A 35 4.48 -17.96 -2.93
C THR A 35 3.85 -19.20 -2.31
N ALA A 36 2.73 -19.03 -1.63
CA ALA A 36 2.05 -20.14 -0.98
C ALA A 36 1.57 -21.15 -2.02
N VAL A 37 1.03 -20.66 -3.13
CA VAL A 37 0.52 -21.53 -4.18
C VAL A 37 1.67 -22.29 -4.82
N ILE A 38 2.75 -21.58 -5.12
CA ILE A 38 3.91 -22.22 -5.75
C ILE A 38 4.52 -23.24 -4.80
N HIS A 39 4.61 -22.89 -3.54
CA HIS A 39 5.21 -23.78 -2.55
C HIS A 39 4.38 -25.05 -2.41
N SER A 40 3.08 -24.89 -2.39
CA SER A 40 2.18 -26.05 -2.27
C SER A 40 2.34 -26.96 -3.48
N ASN A 41 2.43 -26.37 -4.65
CA ASN A 41 2.62 -27.16 -5.87
C ASN A 41 3.97 -27.84 -5.89
N SER A 42 4.98 -27.15 -5.40
CA SER A 42 6.36 -27.66 -5.42
C SER A 42 6.51 -28.85 -4.51
N GLU A 43 5.79 -28.83 -3.39
CA GLU A 43 5.88 -29.92 -2.43
C GLU A 43 5.32 -31.20 -2.97
N ASN A 44 4.33 -31.07 -3.80
CA ASN A 44 3.74 -32.24 -4.41
C ASN A 44 4.62 -32.78 -5.49
#